data_f5cbc8e8fa21174dfbdf2f4f65caeee7
#
_entry.id   f5cbc8e8fa21174dfbdf2f4f65caeee7
#
_cell.length_a   1.000
_cell.length_b   1.000
_cell.length_c   1.000
_cell.angle_alpha   90.00
_cell.angle_beta   90.00
_cell.angle_gamma   90.00
#
_symmetry.space_group_name_H-M   'P 1'
#
loop_
_entity.id
_entity.type
_entity.pdbx_description
1 polymer ?
#
loop_
_entity_poly.entity_id
_entity_poly.type
_entity_poly.pdbx_seq_one_letter_code
_entity_poly.pdbx_strand_id
1 'polypeptide(L)'
;MNILPGWHPIVVHFPLALVTTAAFFLTAARVLRRESYAATLATVGTWNLCLGALAALFALATGLAAAIGLHVGAAAHQAISLHVKWAMFTTLALVLLAAWRGAGSAQESRPSWLFVLVLLAATAALIVTGYRGGQNVYRYGVGVIATGTR
;
A
#
# COMPACT_ATOMS: atom_id res chain seq x y z
N MET A 1 -10.25 -25.10 9.06
CA MET A 1 -9.19 -24.09 9.27
C MET A 1 -9.38 -23.00 8.24
N ASN A 2 -9.91 -21.82 8.63
CA ASN A 2 -10.05 -20.67 7.73
C ASN A 2 -8.68 -20.00 7.59
N ILE A 3 -7.98 -20.31 6.50
CA ILE A 3 -6.60 -19.87 6.23
C ILE A 3 -6.55 -18.40 5.82
N LEU A 4 -7.64 -17.85 5.26
CA LEU A 4 -7.69 -16.51 4.68
C LEU A 4 -7.46 -15.33 5.65
N PRO A 5 -7.98 -15.31 6.88
CA PRO A 5 -7.71 -14.22 7.82
C PRO A 5 -6.23 -14.09 8.21
N GLY A 6 -5.49 -15.20 8.21
CA GLY A 6 -4.08 -15.23 8.60
C GLY A 6 -3.10 -14.68 7.55
N TRP A 7 -3.51 -14.58 6.28
CA TRP A 7 -2.62 -14.15 5.19
C TRP A 7 -2.55 -12.64 5.05
N HIS A 8 -3.63 -11.93 5.36
CA HIS A 8 -3.68 -10.47 5.21
C HIS A 8 -2.52 -9.74 5.91
N PRO A 9 -2.15 -10.02 7.17
CA PRO A 9 -1.03 -9.37 7.83
C PRO A 9 0.33 -9.60 7.15
N ILE A 10 0.50 -10.73 6.47
CA ILE A 10 1.72 -11.03 5.70
C ILE A 10 1.73 -10.21 4.41
N VAL A 11 0.60 -10.21 3.70
CA VAL A 11 0.48 -9.58 2.37
C VAL A 11 0.66 -8.08 2.42
N VAL A 12 0.19 -7.38 3.46
CA VAL A 12 0.27 -5.92 3.59
C VAL A 12 1.71 -5.36 3.61
N HIS A 13 2.69 -6.18 3.94
CA HIS A 13 4.09 -5.76 3.95
C HIS A 13 4.63 -5.52 2.54
N PHE A 14 4.13 -6.24 1.53
CA PHE A 14 4.59 -6.09 0.15
C PHE A 14 4.26 -4.72 -0.44
N PRO A 15 3.00 -4.23 -0.45
CA PRO A 15 2.72 -2.89 -0.96
C PRO A 15 3.47 -1.82 -0.18
N LEU A 16 3.59 -1.96 1.14
CA LEU A 16 4.30 -0.99 1.98
C LEU A 16 5.78 -0.88 1.57
N ALA A 17 6.48 -1.99 1.44
CA ALA A 17 7.88 -2.02 1.05
C ALA A 17 8.08 -1.53 -0.39
N LEU A 18 7.31 -2.08 -1.35
CA LEU A 18 7.48 -1.79 -2.77
C LEU A 18 7.14 -0.34 -3.12
N VAL A 19 6.05 0.21 -2.58
CA VAL A 19 5.65 1.60 -2.85
C VAL A 19 6.62 2.59 -2.20
N THR A 20 7.07 2.32 -0.98
CA THR A 20 8.07 3.17 -0.32
C THR A 20 9.39 3.18 -1.09
N THR A 21 9.83 2.02 -1.57
CA THR A 21 11.01 1.89 -2.42
C THR A 21 10.82 2.60 -3.77
N ALA A 22 9.63 2.48 -4.38
CA ALA A 22 9.28 3.21 -5.60
C ALA A 22 9.36 4.72 -5.40
N ALA A 23 8.78 5.23 -4.31
CA ALA A 23 8.81 6.65 -3.97
C ALA A 23 10.25 7.16 -3.81
N PHE A 24 11.11 6.39 -3.14
CA PHE A 24 12.52 6.70 -3.02
C PHE A 24 13.23 6.77 -4.38
N PHE A 25 13.12 5.72 -5.20
CA PHE A 25 13.83 5.66 -6.49
C PHE A 25 13.31 6.67 -7.50
N LEU A 26 12.00 6.89 -7.60
CA LEU A 26 11.41 7.86 -8.51
C LEU A 26 11.73 9.31 -8.09
N THR A 27 11.80 9.59 -6.80
CA THR A 27 12.28 10.88 -6.30
C THR A 27 13.76 11.07 -6.61
N ALA A 28 14.59 10.06 -6.36
CA ALA A 28 16.01 10.10 -6.68
C ALA A 28 16.25 10.28 -8.19
N ALA A 29 15.50 9.58 -9.05
CA ALA A 29 15.56 9.76 -10.50
C ALA A 29 15.23 11.19 -10.94
N ARG A 30 14.30 11.87 -10.22
CA ARG A 30 13.95 13.25 -10.51
C ARG A 30 15.02 14.25 -10.09
N VAL A 31 15.72 13.99 -8.98
CA VAL A 31 16.70 14.92 -8.39
C VAL A 31 18.09 14.77 -9.02
N LEU A 32 18.50 13.54 -9.37
CA LEU A 32 19.84 13.27 -9.87
C LEU A 32 20.05 13.87 -11.27
N ARG A 33 21.22 14.50 -11.46
CA ARG A 33 21.57 15.16 -12.72
C ARG A 33 22.11 14.18 -13.78
N ARG A 34 22.72 13.06 -13.38
CA ARG A 34 23.29 12.06 -14.29
C ARG A 34 22.18 11.23 -14.95
N GLU A 35 22.03 11.35 -16.26
CA GLU A 35 20.96 10.71 -17.03
C GLU A 35 20.96 9.17 -16.91
N SER A 36 22.15 8.53 -16.97
CA SER A 36 22.26 7.07 -16.87
C SER A 36 21.71 6.53 -15.54
N TYR A 37 22.03 7.16 -14.43
CA TYR A 37 21.51 6.77 -13.12
C TYR A 37 20.02 7.10 -12.98
N ALA A 38 19.59 8.26 -13.49
CA ALA A 38 18.19 8.66 -13.46
C ALA A 38 17.31 7.66 -14.21
N ALA A 39 17.73 7.22 -15.39
CA ALA A 39 17.02 6.22 -16.19
C ALA A 39 16.89 4.87 -15.44
N THR A 40 17.99 4.37 -14.88
CA THR A 40 17.97 3.11 -14.11
C THR A 40 17.04 3.20 -12.90
N LEU A 41 17.16 4.29 -12.12
CA LEU A 41 16.32 4.49 -10.93
C LEU A 41 14.85 4.65 -11.30
N ALA A 42 14.55 5.35 -12.40
CA ALA A 42 13.18 5.49 -12.88
C ALA A 42 12.59 4.14 -13.31
N THR A 43 13.36 3.29 -13.99
CA THR A 43 12.94 1.94 -14.37
C THR A 43 12.65 1.07 -13.14
N VAL A 44 13.61 0.99 -12.20
CA VAL A 44 13.44 0.22 -10.95
C VAL A 44 12.26 0.75 -10.14
N GLY A 45 12.15 2.07 -9.99
CA GLY A 45 11.05 2.70 -9.27
C GLY A 45 9.69 2.43 -9.92
N THR A 46 9.61 2.44 -11.25
CA THR A 46 8.38 2.13 -11.99
C THR A 46 7.94 0.68 -11.77
N TRP A 47 8.86 -0.28 -11.87
CA TRP A 47 8.54 -1.69 -11.58
C TRP A 47 8.08 -1.89 -10.14
N ASN A 48 8.77 -1.27 -9.17
CA ASN A 48 8.35 -1.32 -7.76
C ASN A 48 6.95 -0.72 -7.55
N LEU A 49 6.61 0.38 -8.24
CA LEU A 49 5.28 0.98 -8.17
C LEU A 49 4.21 0.04 -8.75
N CYS A 50 4.45 -0.54 -9.93
CA CYS A 50 3.51 -1.46 -10.55
C CYS A 50 3.28 -2.71 -9.70
N LEU A 51 4.34 -3.34 -9.21
CA LEU A 51 4.26 -4.50 -8.33
C LEU A 51 3.62 -4.13 -6.98
N GLY A 52 3.93 -2.94 -6.46
CA GLY A 52 3.33 -2.41 -5.23
C GLY A 52 1.82 -2.15 -5.37
N ALA A 53 1.37 -1.62 -6.50
CA ALA A 53 -0.05 -1.44 -6.80
C ALA A 53 -0.78 -2.79 -6.93
N LEU A 54 -0.17 -3.77 -7.61
CA LEU A 54 -0.70 -5.14 -7.69
C LEU A 54 -0.79 -5.79 -6.30
N ALA A 55 0.26 -5.66 -5.50
CA ALA A 55 0.27 -6.17 -4.13
C ALA A 55 -0.78 -5.47 -3.24
N ALA A 56 -1.04 -4.17 -3.46
CA ALA A 56 -2.09 -3.43 -2.76
C ALA A 56 -3.50 -3.96 -3.10
N LEU A 57 -3.76 -4.28 -4.37
CA LEU A 57 -5.00 -4.94 -4.79
C LEU A 57 -5.19 -6.29 -4.10
N PHE A 58 -4.13 -7.08 -4.04
CA PHE A 58 -4.17 -8.38 -3.37
C PHE A 58 -4.35 -8.23 -1.85
N ALA A 59 -3.68 -7.25 -1.23
CA ALA A 59 -3.87 -6.93 0.19
C ALA A 59 -5.30 -6.47 0.47
N LEU A 60 -5.88 -5.63 -0.39
CA LEU A 60 -7.28 -5.20 -0.27
C LEU A 60 -8.24 -6.39 -0.35
N ALA A 61 -8.06 -7.29 -1.32
CA ALA A 61 -8.90 -8.48 -1.49
C ALA A 61 -8.82 -9.40 -0.25
N THR A 62 -7.62 -9.69 0.24
CA THR A 62 -7.44 -10.53 1.45
C THR A 62 -7.99 -9.84 2.71
N GLY A 63 -7.89 -8.51 2.81
CA GLY A 63 -8.44 -7.73 3.92
C GLY A 63 -9.97 -7.71 3.92
N LEU A 64 -10.60 -7.55 2.76
CA LEU A 64 -12.06 -7.64 2.63
C LEU A 64 -12.54 -9.05 2.96
N ALA A 65 -11.87 -10.08 2.46
CA ALA A 65 -12.21 -11.48 2.80
C ALA A 65 -12.06 -11.75 4.30
N ALA A 66 -11.03 -11.21 4.95
CA ALA A 66 -10.84 -11.33 6.39
C ALA A 66 -11.93 -10.60 7.21
N ALA A 67 -12.50 -9.52 6.67
CA ALA A 67 -13.56 -8.77 7.34
C ALA A 67 -14.94 -9.48 7.29
N ILE A 68 -15.14 -10.41 6.34
CA ILE A 68 -16.38 -11.16 6.21
C ILE A 68 -16.53 -12.13 7.40
N GLY A 69 -17.64 -12.02 8.11
CA GLY A 69 -17.94 -12.91 9.24
C GLY A 69 -17.26 -12.52 10.56
N LEU A 70 -16.58 -11.38 10.63
CA LEU A 70 -16.07 -10.85 11.89
C LEU A 70 -17.22 -10.36 12.79
N HIS A 71 -17.36 -10.99 13.95
CA HIS A 71 -18.29 -10.55 15.00
C HIS A 71 -17.50 -9.75 16.04
N VAL A 72 -17.54 -8.43 15.91
CA VAL A 72 -16.80 -7.48 16.76
C VAL A 72 -17.71 -6.41 17.34
N GLY A 73 -17.32 -5.82 18.47
CA GLY A 73 -18.08 -4.73 19.06
C GLY A 73 -18.12 -3.47 18.18
N ALA A 74 -19.06 -2.57 18.44
CA ALA A 74 -19.34 -1.38 17.63
C ALA A 74 -18.08 -0.51 17.37
N ALA A 75 -17.24 -0.31 18.37
CA ALA A 75 -16.02 0.50 18.24
C ALA A 75 -14.99 -0.15 17.28
N ALA A 76 -14.82 -1.46 17.37
CA ALA A 76 -13.94 -2.21 16.46
C ALA A 76 -14.52 -2.20 15.03
N HIS A 77 -15.82 -2.36 14.88
CA HIS A 77 -16.49 -2.30 13.58
C HIS A 77 -16.27 -0.95 12.88
N GLN A 78 -16.40 0.15 13.62
CA GLN A 78 -16.14 1.50 13.09
C GLN A 78 -14.66 1.67 12.67
N ALA A 79 -13.71 1.18 13.46
CA ALA A 79 -12.30 1.25 13.16
C ALA A 79 -11.93 0.44 11.91
N ILE A 80 -12.48 -0.77 11.76
CA ILE A 80 -12.32 -1.62 10.57
C ILE A 80 -12.90 -0.91 9.34
N SER A 81 -14.12 -0.38 9.43
CA SER A 81 -14.76 0.34 8.31
C SER A 81 -13.91 1.53 7.84
N LEU A 82 -13.34 2.30 8.78
CA LEU A 82 -12.48 3.42 8.45
C LEU A 82 -11.17 2.95 7.80
N HIS A 83 -10.56 1.88 8.30
CA HIS A 83 -9.37 1.27 7.70
C HIS A 83 -9.65 0.80 6.26
N VAL A 84 -10.77 0.13 6.02
CA VAL A 84 -11.19 -0.32 4.68
C VAL A 84 -11.35 0.86 3.71
N LYS A 85 -11.98 1.96 4.13
CA LYS A 85 -12.12 3.16 3.29
C LYS A 85 -10.76 3.73 2.91
N TRP A 86 -9.82 3.84 3.85
CA TRP A 86 -8.46 4.27 3.58
C TRP A 86 -7.73 3.31 2.64
N ALA A 87 -7.87 2.00 2.84
CA ALA A 87 -7.26 0.98 1.99
C ALA A 87 -7.78 1.06 0.54
N MET A 88 -9.10 1.23 0.35
CA MET A 88 -9.71 1.38 -0.98
C MET A 88 -9.20 2.64 -1.69
N PHE A 89 -9.22 3.79 -1.00
CA PHE A 89 -8.73 5.06 -1.56
C PHE A 89 -7.24 4.97 -1.94
N THR A 90 -6.42 4.47 -1.03
CA THR A 90 -4.97 4.33 -1.25
C THR A 90 -4.67 3.37 -2.39
N THR A 91 -5.33 2.21 -2.43
CA THR A 91 -5.15 1.23 -3.52
C THR A 91 -5.53 1.83 -4.88
N LEU A 92 -6.66 2.54 -4.95
CA LEU A 92 -7.07 3.23 -6.17
C LEU A 92 -6.03 4.25 -6.62
N ALA A 93 -5.54 5.07 -5.70
CA ALA A 93 -4.50 6.07 -6.00
C ALA A 93 -3.22 5.42 -6.54
N LEU A 94 -2.79 4.30 -5.96
CA LEU A 94 -1.59 3.56 -6.41
C LEU A 94 -1.79 2.94 -7.79
N VAL A 95 -2.96 2.38 -8.08
CA VAL A 95 -3.30 1.83 -9.40
C VAL A 95 -3.30 2.93 -10.47
N LEU A 96 -3.89 4.09 -10.18
CA LEU A 96 -3.89 5.23 -11.08
C LEU A 96 -2.49 5.78 -11.33
N LEU A 97 -1.64 5.85 -10.29
CA LEU A 97 -0.25 6.25 -10.43
C LEU A 97 0.57 5.24 -11.25
N ALA A 98 0.37 3.94 -11.05
CA ALA A 98 1.02 2.91 -11.86
C ALA A 98 0.58 2.99 -13.32
N ALA A 99 -0.71 3.18 -13.58
CA ALA A 99 -1.24 3.38 -14.93
C ALA A 99 -0.70 4.65 -15.58
N TRP A 100 -0.67 5.78 -14.85
CA TRP A 100 -0.10 7.03 -15.35
C TRP A 100 1.38 6.84 -15.75
N ARG A 101 2.16 6.17 -14.90
CA ARG A 101 3.59 5.95 -15.17
C ARG A 101 3.80 4.97 -16.33
N GLY A 102 2.96 3.93 -16.44
CA GLY A 102 3.02 2.95 -17.52
C GLY A 102 2.56 3.47 -18.88
N ALA A 103 1.64 4.47 -18.91
CA ALA A 103 1.16 5.12 -20.13
C ALA A 103 2.12 6.20 -20.64
N GLY A 104 3.05 6.69 -19.81
CA GLY A 104 4.09 7.62 -20.23
C GLY A 104 5.03 6.98 -21.25
N SER A 105 5.56 7.77 -22.20
CA SER A 105 6.51 7.26 -23.17
C SER A 105 7.72 6.64 -22.45
N ALA A 106 8.17 5.47 -22.91
CA ALA A 106 9.37 4.81 -22.40
C ALA A 106 10.62 5.71 -22.45
N GLN A 107 10.55 6.83 -23.14
CA GLN A 107 11.56 7.85 -23.29
C GLN A 107 11.69 8.79 -22.10
N GLU A 108 10.68 8.90 -21.22
CA GLU A 108 10.76 9.76 -20.04
C GLU A 108 11.51 9.08 -18.91
N SER A 109 12.83 9.23 -18.88
CA SER A 109 13.69 8.75 -17.79
C SER A 109 13.38 9.42 -16.43
N ARG A 110 12.77 10.63 -16.45
CA ARG A 110 12.47 11.41 -15.23
C ARG A 110 10.99 11.65 -15.05
N PRO A 111 10.41 11.23 -13.91
CA PRO A 111 9.03 11.58 -13.59
C PRO A 111 8.88 13.11 -13.40
N SER A 112 7.70 13.66 -13.71
CA SER A 112 7.39 15.06 -13.43
C SER A 112 7.35 15.31 -11.91
N TRP A 113 7.57 16.57 -11.48
CA TRP A 113 7.42 16.94 -10.06
C TRP A 113 6.00 16.70 -9.55
N LEU A 114 4.99 16.95 -10.38
CA LEU A 114 3.60 16.66 -10.02
C LEU A 114 3.43 15.18 -9.71
N PHE A 115 3.96 14.29 -10.56
CA PHE A 115 3.92 12.85 -10.32
C PHE A 115 4.58 12.47 -8.99
N VAL A 116 5.80 12.99 -8.73
CA VAL A 116 6.54 12.70 -7.49
C VAL A 116 5.76 13.16 -6.27
N LEU A 117 5.19 14.37 -6.28
CA LEU A 117 4.41 14.89 -5.16
C LEU A 117 3.16 14.04 -4.89
N VAL A 118 2.43 13.64 -5.94
CA VAL A 118 1.25 12.78 -5.80
C VAL A 118 1.65 11.38 -5.30
N LEU A 119 2.78 10.84 -5.77
CA LEU A 119 3.30 9.56 -5.28
C LEU A 119 3.70 9.63 -3.80
N LEU A 120 4.35 10.69 -3.37
CA LEU A 120 4.70 10.89 -1.96
C LEU A 120 3.44 11.01 -1.08
N ALA A 121 2.42 11.73 -1.55
CA ALA A 121 1.13 11.82 -0.85
C ALA A 121 0.43 10.45 -0.77
N ALA A 122 0.42 9.66 -1.85
CA ALA A 122 -0.12 8.31 -1.86
C ALA A 122 0.66 7.35 -0.94
N THR A 123 2.00 7.52 -0.88
CA THR A 123 2.86 6.76 0.04
C THR A 123 2.54 7.10 1.51
N ALA A 124 2.35 8.38 1.82
CA ALA A 124 1.92 8.80 3.16
C ALA A 124 0.54 8.23 3.52
N ALA A 125 -0.42 8.24 2.58
CA ALA A 125 -1.72 7.62 2.77
C ALA A 125 -1.62 6.10 3.01
N LEU A 126 -0.70 5.41 2.31
CA LEU A 126 -0.42 3.98 2.54
C LEU A 126 0.12 3.71 3.95
N ILE A 127 1.03 4.55 4.43
CA ILE A 127 1.57 4.46 5.81
C ILE A 127 0.43 4.66 6.83
N VAL A 128 -0.43 5.66 6.63
CA VAL A 128 -1.61 5.88 7.49
C VAL A 128 -2.54 4.67 7.45
N THR A 129 -2.75 4.07 6.28
CA THR A 129 -3.56 2.86 6.12
C THR A 129 -2.97 1.70 6.93
N GLY A 130 -1.66 1.48 6.84
CA GLY A 130 -0.95 0.47 7.64
C GLY A 130 -1.06 0.72 9.13
N TYR A 131 -0.87 1.96 9.58
CA TYR A 131 -1.03 2.35 10.98
C TYR A 131 -2.43 2.04 11.51
N ARG A 132 -3.48 2.36 10.74
CA ARG A 132 -4.88 2.03 11.10
C ARG A 132 -5.12 0.52 11.17
N GLY A 133 -4.52 -0.25 10.26
CA GLY A 133 -4.53 -1.71 10.32
C GLY A 133 -3.91 -2.24 11.60
N GLY A 134 -2.76 -1.71 12.00
CA GLY A 134 -2.11 -2.01 13.28
C GLY A 134 -3.00 -1.67 14.49
N GLN A 135 -3.68 -0.51 14.47
CA GLN A 135 -4.61 -0.15 15.54
C GLN A 135 -5.77 -1.15 15.69
N ASN A 136 -6.28 -1.73 14.60
CA ASN A 136 -7.32 -2.75 14.68
C ASN A 136 -6.85 -3.97 15.49
N VAL A 137 -5.60 -4.36 15.34
CA VAL A 137 -5.01 -5.48 16.09
C VAL A 137 -4.69 -5.08 17.53
N TYR A 138 -3.88 -4.03 17.73
CA TYR A 138 -3.33 -3.71 19.04
C TYR A 138 -4.32 -3.01 19.99
N ARG A 139 -5.25 -2.21 19.45
CA ARG A 139 -6.21 -1.48 20.27
C ARG A 139 -7.55 -2.21 20.42
N TYR A 140 -7.97 -2.93 19.40
CA TYR A 140 -9.29 -3.57 19.37
C TYR A 140 -9.23 -5.09 19.37
N GLY A 141 -8.03 -5.71 19.39
CA GLY A 141 -7.85 -7.16 19.43
C GLY A 141 -8.40 -7.91 18.20
N VAL A 142 -8.54 -7.22 17.05
CA VAL A 142 -9.09 -7.83 15.84
C VAL A 142 -8.13 -8.89 15.29
N GLY A 143 -8.62 -10.13 15.15
CA GLY A 143 -7.82 -11.25 14.67
C GLY A 143 -6.89 -11.89 15.72
N VAL A 144 -6.94 -11.44 16.97
CA VAL A 144 -6.20 -12.03 18.06
C VAL A 144 -7.03 -13.10 18.75
N ILE A 145 -6.48 -14.31 18.90
CA ILE A 145 -7.10 -15.37 19.70
C ILE A 145 -6.90 -14.97 21.16
N ALA A 146 -7.99 -14.66 21.87
CA ALA A 146 -7.95 -14.50 23.30
C ALA A 146 -7.55 -15.85 23.93
N THR A 147 -6.28 -16.02 24.29
CA THR A 147 -5.87 -17.11 25.16
C THR A 147 -6.50 -16.82 26.51
N GLY A 148 -7.63 -17.50 26.81
CA GLY A 148 -8.29 -17.39 28.09
C GLY A 148 -7.28 -17.66 29.20
N THR A 149 -7.05 -16.67 30.05
CA THR A 149 -6.46 -16.88 31.37
C THR A 149 -7.39 -17.85 32.11
N ARG A 150 -6.95 -19.09 32.28
CA ARG A 150 -7.52 -20.03 33.24
C ARG A 150 -7.23 -19.56 34.66
#